data_f2ed9502e26545a4c79e67e0130d76d2
#
_entry.id   f2ed9502e26545a4c79e67e0130d76d2
#
_cell.length_a   1.000
_cell.length_b   1.000
_cell.length_c   1.000
_cell.angle_alpha   90.00
_cell.angle_beta   90.00
_cell.angle_gamma   90.00
#
_symmetry.space_group_name_H-M   'P 1'
#
loop_
_entity.id
_entity.type
_entity.pdbx_description
1 polymer ?
#
loop_
_entity_poly.entity_id
_entity_poly.type
_entity_poly.pdbx_seq_one_letter_code
_entity_poly.pdbx_strand_id
1 'polypeptide(L)'
;MKAQFDQNLLSSFYLWFENRLLKDDIKAYVQDLDNTFKYVEFSDLPSDFIGYQGQFRQLVAENSVESPNSGVFINGDFVTGDSSANGSVFIDNQEGRVVLPLASGTNLEITANSTVKEINTYISNDSDLNIILQSDFVENGQTSPYFFNQSEKLDEKTFFLPACFISLASSGNDEHCFGGMEETKSRIQVMVLTRDNFIIDSIISKFRDTARESINNIPYESFPYGFSYSVKSFPYEYDELKSNFEDGMTTHIDKVGVSKVFSEKLREAINKDFSIATMDFDLSTYRFPRL
;
A
#
# COMPACT_ATOMS: atom_id res chain seq x y z
N MET A 1 -18.04 1.39 -13.11
CA MET A 1 -17.15 0.74 -14.12
C MET A 1 -16.67 -0.55 -13.49
N LYS A 2 -16.74 -1.70 -14.18
CA LYS A 2 -16.18 -2.94 -13.62
C LYS A 2 -14.66 -2.88 -13.72
N ALA A 3 -13.97 -3.39 -12.71
CA ALA A 3 -12.52 -3.50 -12.70
C ALA A 3 -12.06 -4.37 -13.88
N GLN A 4 -11.00 -3.96 -14.55
CA GLN A 4 -10.39 -4.70 -15.64
C GLN A 4 -9.32 -5.65 -15.10
N PHE A 5 -8.90 -6.60 -15.92
CA PHE A 5 -7.89 -7.58 -15.55
C PHE A 5 -6.63 -6.94 -14.94
N ASP A 6 -6.09 -5.91 -15.58
CA ASP A 6 -4.86 -5.25 -15.13
C ASP A 6 -5.00 -4.60 -13.75
N GLN A 7 -6.19 -4.07 -13.43
CA GLN A 7 -6.46 -3.52 -12.09
C GLN A 7 -6.54 -4.62 -11.03
N ASN A 8 -7.21 -5.73 -11.34
CA ASN A 8 -7.28 -6.88 -10.44
C ASN A 8 -5.89 -7.49 -10.22
N LEU A 9 -5.09 -7.59 -11.27
CA LEU A 9 -3.71 -8.10 -11.20
C LEU A 9 -2.85 -7.20 -10.31
N LEU A 10 -2.88 -5.88 -10.55
CA LEU A 10 -2.06 -4.93 -9.81
C LEU A 10 -2.45 -4.90 -8.32
N SER A 11 -3.76 -4.90 -8.00
CA SER A 11 -4.21 -4.94 -6.62
C SER A 11 -3.90 -6.26 -5.92
N SER A 12 -4.02 -7.40 -6.63
CA SER A 12 -3.65 -8.71 -6.09
C SER A 12 -2.15 -8.83 -5.83
N PHE A 13 -1.34 -8.32 -6.75
CA PHE A 13 0.10 -8.25 -6.58
C PHE A 13 0.47 -7.36 -5.39
N TYR A 14 -0.18 -6.20 -5.24
CA TYR A 14 0.03 -5.31 -4.11
C TYR A 14 -0.22 -6.01 -2.77
N LEU A 15 -1.36 -6.71 -2.61
CA LEU A 15 -1.68 -7.43 -1.38
C LEU A 15 -0.69 -8.57 -1.11
N TRP A 16 -0.30 -9.32 -2.14
CA TRP A 16 0.70 -10.36 -2.02
C TRP A 16 2.06 -9.80 -1.59
N PHE A 17 2.48 -8.70 -2.21
CA PHE A 17 3.75 -8.03 -1.90
C PHE A 17 3.76 -7.49 -0.47
N GLU A 18 2.68 -6.82 -0.07
CA GLU A 18 2.51 -6.30 1.29
C GLU A 18 2.51 -7.41 2.34
N ASN A 19 1.75 -8.47 2.12
CA ASN A 19 1.73 -9.63 3.01
C ASN A 19 3.13 -10.23 3.20
N ARG A 20 3.92 -10.30 2.12
CA ARG A 20 5.32 -10.75 2.18
C ARG A 20 6.23 -9.84 3.01
N LEU A 21 6.00 -8.55 2.99
CA LEU A 21 6.74 -7.60 3.85
C LEU A 21 6.35 -7.73 5.32
N LEU A 22 5.07 -7.98 5.60
CA LEU A 22 4.54 -8.04 6.97
C LEU A 22 4.79 -9.38 7.65
N LYS A 23 4.82 -10.48 6.89
CA LYS A 23 5.01 -11.85 7.42
C LYS A 23 6.47 -12.29 7.44
N ASP A 24 6.68 -13.38 8.14
CA ASP A 24 7.91 -14.18 8.20
C ASP A 24 9.15 -13.41 8.66
N ASP A 25 10.22 -13.50 7.85
CA ASP A 25 11.56 -13.04 8.24
C ASP A 25 11.76 -11.54 8.18
N ILE A 26 10.91 -10.79 7.44
CA ILE A 26 11.05 -9.33 7.33
C ILE A 26 10.39 -8.63 8.49
N LYS A 27 9.12 -8.96 8.79
CA LYS A 27 8.29 -8.32 9.83
C LYS A 27 8.41 -6.79 9.80
N ALA A 28 8.19 -6.22 8.60
CA ALA A 28 8.39 -4.80 8.35
C ALA A 28 7.27 -3.93 8.96
N TYR A 29 7.12 -4.03 10.28
CA TYR A 29 6.17 -3.23 11.06
C TYR A 29 6.65 -3.00 12.48
N VAL A 30 6.19 -1.93 13.09
CA VAL A 30 6.39 -1.60 14.51
C VAL A 30 5.04 -1.53 15.18
N GLN A 31 4.93 -2.20 16.33
CA GLN A 31 3.71 -2.29 17.12
C GLN A 31 3.67 -1.26 18.25
N ASP A 32 2.47 -1.07 18.78
CA ASP A 32 2.23 -0.33 20.02
C ASP A 32 2.77 1.11 20.01
N LEU A 33 2.67 1.78 18.87
CA LEU A 33 3.04 3.18 18.77
C LEU A 33 1.87 4.09 19.12
N ASP A 34 2.09 4.99 20.05
CA ASP A 34 1.12 6.05 20.37
C ASP A 34 0.92 6.94 19.15
N ASN A 35 -0.30 6.99 18.65
CA ASN A 35 -0.68 7.78 17.51
C ASN A 35 -1.78 8.77 17.90
N THR A 36 -1.51 10.04 17.69
CA THR A 36 -2.46 11.13 17.91
C THR A 36 -2.88 11.71 16.58
N PHE A 37 -4.19 11.84 16.37
CA PHE A 37 -4.76 12.36 15.15
C PHE A 37 -5.22 13.80 15.33
N LYS A 38 -4.88 14.67 14.38
CA LYS A 38 -5.25 16.08 14.37
C LYS A 38 -6.16 16.39 13.21
N TYR A 39 -7.16 17.25 13.45
CA TYR A 39 -8.05 17.73 12.40
C TYR A 39 -7.24 18.42 11.29
N VAL A 40 -7.53 18.05 10.06
CA VAL A 40 -6.97 18.65 8.83
C VAL A 40 -8.07 18.70 7.77
N GLU A 41 -8.11 19.74 6.98
CA GLU A 41 -9.01 19.82 5.83
C GLU A 41 -8.45 19.01 4.66
N PHE A 42 -9.22 18.05 4.17
CA PHE A 42 -8.87 17.21 3.03
C PHE A 42 -9.76 17.56 1.84
N SER A 43 -9.16 17.88 0.69
CA SER A 43 -9.88 18.22 -0.54
C SER A 43 -10.46 17.01 -1.25
N ASP A 44 -9.98 15.81 -0.93
CA ASP A 44 -10.40 14.53 -1.50
C ASP A 44 -11.56 13.87 -0.73
N LEU A 45 -11.89 14.38 0.48
CA LEU A 45 -13.04 13.91 1.24
C LEU A 45 -14.35 14.50 0.71
N PRO A 46 -15.43 13.71 0.66
CA PRO A 46 -16.77 14.26 0.42
C PRO A 46 -17.14 15.30 1.48
N SER A 47 -17.97 16.27 1.11
CA SER A 47 -18.36 17.40 1.97
C SER A 47 -19.03 17.01 3.30
N ASP A 48 -19.56 15.79 3.37
CA ASP A 48 -20.24 15.27 4.56
C ASP A 48 -19.28 14.62 5.58
N PHE A 49 -17.97 14.63 5.29
CA PHE A 49 -16.94 14.03 6.12
C PHE A 49 -15.86 15.03 6.50
N ILE A 50 -15.20 14.73 7.63
CA ILE A 50 -14.02 15.43 8.13
C ILE A 50 -12.91 14.40 8.39
N GLY A 51 -11.66 14.84 8.25
CA GLY A 51 -10.50 13.99 8.41
C GLY A 51 -9.59 14.43 9.55
N TYR A 52 -8.99 13.46 10.19
CA TYR A 52 -7.95 13.64 11.20
C TYR A 52 -6.70 12.89 10.75
N GLN A 53 -5.60 13.57 10.55
CA GLN A 53 -4.31 13.00 10.15
C GLN A 53 -3.54 12.49 11.36
N GLY A 54 -3.10 11.24 11.30
CA GLY A 54 -2.17 10.66 12.26
C GLY A 54 -0.70 11.03 11.99
N GLN A 55 0.17 10.61 12.91
CA GLN A 55 1.63 10.81 12.80
C GLN A 55 2.27 9.92 11.75
N PHE A 56 1.63 8.78 11.46
CA PHE A 56 2.13 7.75 10.57
C PHE A 56 1.26 7.66 9.32
N ARG A 57 1.91 7.45 8.17
CA ARG A 57 1.20 7.42 6.89
C ARG A 57 0.49 6.09 6.64
N GLN A 58 1.17 4.96 6.85
CA GLN A 58 0.58 3.65 6.60
C GLN A 58 0.50 2.80 7.86
N LEU A 59 -0.73 2.41 8.17
CA LEU A 59 -1.06 1.57 9.30
C LEU A 59 -1.29 0.13 8.84
N VAL A 60 -1.04 -0.83 9.73
CA VAL A 60 -1.24 -2.26 9.42
C VAL A 60 -2.67 -2.67 9.72
N ALA A 61 -3.33 -3.22 8.71
CA ALA A 61 -4.69 -3.77 8.78
C ALA A 61 -4.74 -5.30 8.71
N GLU A 62 -3.63 -5.94 8.43
CA GLU A 62 -3.53 -7.38 8.25
C GLU A 62 -3.64 -8.11 9.60
N ASN A 63 -4.66 -8.96 9.77
CA ASN A 63 -4.95 -9.67 11.01
C ASN A 63 -3.91 -10.72 11.41
N SER A 64 -3.11 -11.21 10.45
CA SER A 64 -2.04 -12.15 10.77
C SER A 64 -0.87 -11.50 11.50
N VAL A 65 -0.85 -10.15 11.55
CA VAL A 65 0.06 -9.37 12.37
C VAL A 65 -0.52 -9.29 13.78
N GLU A 66 0.32 -9.45 14.78
CA GLU A 66 -0.07 -9.26 16.17
C GLU A 66 -0.51 -7.81 16.40
N SER A 67 -1.70 -7.60 16.98
CA SER A 67 -2.29 -6.27 17.26
C SER A 67 -2.47 -5.36 16.01
N PRO A 68 -3.25 -5.77 15.00
CA PRO A 68 -3.57 -4.90 13.88
C PRO A 68 -4.46 -3.73 14.33
N ASN A 69 -4.48 -2.65 13.53
CA ASN A 69 -5.32 -1.50 13.86
C ASN A 69 -6.81 -1.82 13.69
N SER A 70 -7.56 -1.85 14.79
CA SER A 70 -8.98 -2.22 14.81
C SER A 70 -9.91 -1.08 15.21
N GLY A 71 -9.39 0.02 15.72
CA GLY A 71 -10.18 1.15 16.20
C GLY A 71 -9.34 2.31 16.71
N VAL A 72 -10.03 3.32 17.21
CA VAL A 72 -9.44 4.52 17.81
C VAL A 72 -10.16 4.91 19.09
N PHE A 73 -9.50 5.67 19.94
CA PHE A 73 -10.13 6.31 21.09
C PHE A 73 -10.57 7.73 20.70
N ILE A 74 -11.85 8.03 20.88
CA ILE A 74 -12.42 9.37 20.68
C ILE A 74 -12.83 9.91 22.03
N ASN A 75 -12.18 10.98 22.49
CA ASN A 75 -12.39 11.57 23.82
C ASN A 75 -12.25 10.53 24.95
N GLY A 76 -11.41 9.52 24.77
CA GLY A 76 -11.16 8.43 25.73
C GLY A 76 -12.03 7.18 25.57
N ASP A 77 -13.06 7.22 24.75
CA ASP A 77 -13.92 6.06 24.47
C ASP A 77 -13.41 5.31 23.23
N PHE A 78 -13.23 3.99 23.33
CA PHE A 78 -12.79 3.15 22.21
C PHE A 78 -13.93 2.94 21.22
N VAL A 79 -13.66 3.24 19.96
CA VAL A 79 -14.57 3.07 18.82
C VAL A 79 -13.91 2.20 17.78
N THR A 80 -14.53 1.08 17.42
CA THR A 80 -14.05 0.22 16.34
C THR A 80 -14.16 0.93 15.01
N GLY A 81 -13.13 0.79 14.20
CA GLY A 81 -13.16 1.22 12.80
C GLY A 81 -14.08 0.29 12.02
N ASP A 82 -15.36 0.57 11.99
CA ASP A 82 -16.34 -0.17 11.20
C ASP A 82 -17.17 0.77 10.37
N SER A 83 -17.31 0.36 9.17
CA SER A 83 -17.98 1.06 8.12
C SER A 83 -19.50 0.97 8.10
N SER A 84 -20.03 -0.05 8.70
CA SER A 84 -21.42 -0.44 8.47
C SER A 84 -22.37 0.06 9.56
N ALA A 85 -21.86 0.32 10.73
CA ALA A 85 -22.70 0.63 11.90
C ALA A 85 -22.69 2.12 12.26
N ASN A 86 -23.75 2.80 11.94
CA ASN A 86 -24.14 4.05 12.60
C ASN A 86 -23.29 5.31 12.36
N GLY A 87 -22.85 5.52 11.19
CA GLY A 87 -22.30 6.83 10.79
C GLY A 87 -20.93 7.17 11.36
N SER A 88 -20.13 6.37 11.39
CA SER A 88 -19.13 5.94 12.11
C SER A 88 -17.72 6.29 11.72
N VAL A 89 -16.76 5.66 12.31
CA VAL A 89 -15.34 5.98 12.21
C VAL A 89 -14.75 5.15 11.08
N PHE A 90 -14.13 5.81 10.12
CA PHE A 90 -13.36 5.10 9.09
C PHE A 90 -11.88 5.30 9.34
N ILE A 91 -11.11 4.22 9.36
CA ILE A 91 -9.66 4.29 9.43
C ILE A 91 -9.12 4.02 8.03
N ASP A 92 -8.55 5.04 7.43
CA ASP A 92 -7.83 4.94 6.17
C ASP A 92 -6.38 4.54 6.48
N ASN A 93 -6.11 3.24 6.41
CA ASN A 93 -4.80 2.70 6.77
C ASN A 93 -3.71 3.05 5.76
N GLN A 94 -4.06 3.36 4.52
CA GLN A 94 -3.09 3.75 3.49
C GLN A 94 -2.64 5.20 3.67
N GLU A 95 -3.55 6.06 4.11
CA GLU A 95 -3.27 7.47 4.33
C GLU A 95 -2.98 7.80 5.80
N GLY A 96 -3.12 6.83 6.72
CA GLY A 96 -2.90 7.02 8.16
C GLY A 96 -3.83 8.05 8.77
N ARG A 97 -5.09 8.06 8.36
CA ARG A 97 -6.07 9.06 8.79
C ARG A 97 -7.36 8.42 9.30
N VAL A 98 -8.05 9.16 10.15
CA VAL A 98 -9.38 8.82 10.65
C VAL A 98 -10.38 9.76 10.01
N VAL A 99 -11.43 9.20 9.42
CA VAL A 99 -12.50 9.94 8.73
C VAL A 99 -13.80 9.77 9.51
N LEU A 100 -14.45 10.89 9.81
CA LEU A 100 -15.67 10.97 10.59
C LEU A 100 -16.76 11.76 9.84
N PRO A 101 -18.04 11.52 10.12
CA PRO A 101 -19.09 12.41 9.64
C PRO A 101 -18.88 13.86 10.11
N LEU A 102 -19.18 14.84 9.27
CA LEU A 102 -19.03 16.26 9.57
C LEU A 102 -19.77 16.67 10.88
N ALA A 103 -20.89 16.03 11.17
CA ALA A 103 -21.66 16.25 12.39
C ALA A 103 -20.89 15.95 13.70
N SER A 104 -19.80 15.18 13.62
CA SER A 104 -18.97 14.85 14.79
C SER A 104 -18.17 16.04 15.31
N GLY A 105 -17.94 17.06 14.48
CA GLY A 105 -17.19 18.28 14.84
C GLY A 105 -15.67 18.13 14.69
N THR A 106 -14.97 19.25 14.78
CA THR A 106 -13.52 19.37 14.50
C THR A 106 -12.61 19.41 15.74
N ASN A 107 -13.20 19.37 16.95
CA ASN A 107 -12.47 19.52 18.22
C ASN A 107 -12.45 18.21 19.03
N LEU A 108 -12.29 17.06 18.36
CA LEU A 108 -12.20 15.78 19.04
C LEU A 108 -10.75 15.46 19.38
N GLU A 109 -10.54 14.86 20.54
CA GLU A 109 -9.28 14.21 20.90
C GLU A 109 -9.33 12.77 20.35
N ILE A 110 -8.50 12.48 19.35
CA ILE A 110 -8.45 11.15 18.74
C ILE A 110 -7.05 10.59 18.91
N THR A 111 -6.98 9.40 19.53
CA THR A 111 -5.74 8.66 19.76
C THR A 111 -5.92 7.19 19.39
N ALA A 112 -4.83 6.52 19.08
CA ALA A 112 -4.80 5.07 18.92
C ALA A 112 -3.46 4.51 19.35
N ASN A 113 -3.45 3.25 19.75
CA ASN A 113 -2.23 2.46 19.80
C ASN A 113 -2.10 1.74 18.46
N SER A 114 -1.16 2.19 17.64
CA SER A 114 -1.11 1.81 16.23
C SER A 114 0.04 0.85 15.93
N THR A 115 -0.25 -0.15 15.10
CA THR A 115 0.77 -0.91 14.39
C THR A 115 1.01 -0.25 13.04
N VAL A 116 2.25 0.09 12.76
CA VAL A 116 2.67 0.93 11.63
C VAL A 116 3.60 0.15 10.72
N LYS A 117 3.45 0.32 9.41
CA LYS A 117 4.37 -0.27 8.44
C LYS A 117 5.74 0.40 8.53
N GLU A 118 6.78 -0.40 8.62
CA GLU A 118 8.16 0.07 8.52
C GLU A 118 8.55 0.39 7.07
N ILE A 119 8.05 -0.41 6.14
CA ILE A 119 8.23 -0.23 4.69
C ILE A 119 6.88 0.11 4.09
N ASN A 120 6.75 1.34 3.59
CA ASN A 120 5.52 1.81 2.98
C ASN A 120 5.39 1.30 1.55
N THR A 121 4.18 0.96 1.14
CA THR A 121 3.90 0.44 -0.20
C THR A 121 2.86 1.31 -0.89
N TYR A 122 3.17 1.72 -2.12
CA TYR A 122 2.32 2.60 -2.91
C TYR A 122 2.09 2.00 -4.31
N ILE A 123 0.86 2.10 -4.80
CA ILE A 123 0.57 1.87 -6.21
C ILE A 123 0.76 3.21 -6.94
N SER A 124 1.57 3.23 -7.99
CA SER A 124 1.83 4.43 -8.77
C SER A 124 1.66 4.20 -10.26
N ASN A 125 1.09 5.19 -10.93
CA ASN A 125 1.05 5.27 -12.39
C ASN A 125 2.10 6.27 -12.94
N ASP A 126 2.82 6.95 -12.05
CA ASP A 126 3.87 7.88 -12.43
C ASP A 126 5.16 7.13 -12.76
N SER A 127 5.97 7.72 -13.63
CA SER A 127 7.31 7.19 -13.90
C SER A 127 8.22 7.39 -12.68
N ASP A 128 9.19 6.48 -12.51
CA ASP A 128 10.17 6.53 -11.42
C ASP A 128 10.84 7.90 -11.29
N LEU A 129 11.19 8.52 -12.42
CA LEU A 129 11.76 9.86 -12.45
C LEU A 129 10.81 10.93 -11.91
N ASN A 130 9.54 10.86 -12.26
CA ASN A 130 8.55 11.82 -11.78
C ASN A 130 8.35 11.67 -10.27
N ILE A 131 8.28 10.45 -9.76
CA ILE A 131 8.19 10.20 -8.32
C ILE A 131 9.40 10.81 -7.61
N ILE A 132 10.61 10.54 -8.09
CA ILE A 132 11.84 11.01 -7.45
C ILE A 132 11.99 12.55 -7.49
N LEU A 133 11.63 13.19 -8.62
CA LEU A 133 11.83 14.61 -8.83
C LEU A 133 10.72 15.48 -8.25
N GLN A 134 9.48 15.00 -8.22
CA GLN A 134 8.30 15.80 -7.89
C GLN A 134 7.74 15.53 -6.50
N SER A 135 8.30 14.56 -5.77
CA SER A 135 7.80 14.17 -4.45
C SER A 135 8.73 14.61 -3.33
N ASP A 136 8.14 14.86 -2.18
CA ASP A 136 8.84 15.04 -0.92
C ASP A 136 8.92 13.71 -0.16
N PHE A 137 10.07 13.48 0.48
CA PHE A 137 10.34 12.24 1.19
C PHE A 137 10.70 12.50 2.64
N VAL A 138 10.01 11.82 3.55
CA VAL A 138 10.18 11.89 5.00
C VAL A 138 10.55 10.51 5.53
N GLU A 139 11.38 10.41 6.54
CA GLU A 139 11.67 9.13 7.18
C GLU A 139 10.52 8.68 8.07
N ASN A 140 10.16 7.41 7.93
CA ASN A 140 9.16 6.77 8.78
C ASN A 140 9.65 6.73 10.24
N GLY A 141 8.76 7.03 11.20
CA GLY A 141 9.11 7.05 12.62
C GLY A 141 9.88 8.29 13.09
N GLN A 142 10.35 9.14 12.21
CA GLN A 142 10.74 10.47 12.62
C GLN A 142 9.47 11.31 12.80
N THR A 143 9.08 11.54 14.04
CA THR A 143 8.21 12.64 14.39
C THR A 143 8.92 13.91 13.93
N SER A 144 8.75 14.26 12.65
CA SER A 144 9.20 15.56 12.20
C SER A 144 8.40 16.57 12.99
N PRO A 145 9.03 17.39 13.85
CA PRO A 145 8.32 18.45 14.56
C PRO A 145 7.61 19.41 13.60
N TYR A 146 7.98 19.38 12.33
CA TYR A 146 7.35 20.14 11.26
C TYR A 146 5.91 19.75 10.99
N PHE A 147 5.57 18.44 11.01
CA PHE A 147 4.20 18.01 10.73
C PHE A 147 3.25 18.17 11.92
N PHE A 148 3.77 18.18 13.15
CA PHE A 148 2.94 18.27 14.36
C PHE A 148 2.66 19.69 14.84
N ASN A 149 3.48 20.67 14.46
CA ASN A 149 3.30 22.06 14.87
C ASN A 149 2.54 22.92 13.85
N GLN A 150 2.31 22.40 12.66
CA GLN A 150 1.55 23.09 11.63
C GLN A 150 0.27 22.31 11.38
N SER A 151 -0.86 23.00 11.36
CA SER A 151 -2.15 22.51 10.88
C SER A 151 -2.13 22.32 9.35
N GLU A 152 -1.01 21.95 8.79
CA GLU A 152 -0.83 21.79 7.37
C GLU A 152 -1.02 20.32 6.99
N LYS A 153 -1.87 20.11 6.00
CA LYS A 153 -2.09 18.84 5.31
C LYS A 153 -0.75 18.29 4.81
N LEU A 154 -0.50 17.00 5.02
CA LEU A 154 0.54 16.31 4.28
C LEU A 154 0.20 16.42 2.79
N ASP A 155 1.14 16.92 1.98
CA ASP A 155 0.96 16.97 0.54
C ASP A 155 0.74 15.53 0.02
N GLU A 156 -0.16 15.37 -0.95
CA GLU A 156 -0.42 14.10 -1.62
C GLU A 156 0.86 13.50 -2.23
N LYS A 157 1.86 14.32 -2.49
CA LYS A 157 3.18 13.93 -3.00
C LYS A 157 4.24 13.73 -1.92
N THR A 158 3.85 13.70 -0.64
CA THR A 158 4.77 13.38 0.45
C THR A 158 4.73 11.89 0.75
N PHE A 159 5.86 11.23 0.56
CA PHE A 159 6.01 9.79 0.82
C PHE A 159 6.95 9.52 1.99
N PHE A 160 6.64 8.47 2.73
CA PHE A 160 7.44 8.06 3.87
C PHE A 160 8.40 6.94 3.47
N LEU A 161 9.69 7.12 3.81
CA LEU A 161 10.75 6.15 3.57
C LEU A 161 10.93 5.20 4.76
N PRO A 162 11.32 3.95 4.53
CA PRO A 162 11.49 3.25 3.24
C PRO A 162 10.19 3.09 2.47
N ALA A 163 10.24 3.16 1.13
CA ALA A 163 9.08 3.09 0.27
C ALA A 163 9.27 2.16 -0.92
N CYS A 164 8.22 1.41 -1.26
CA CYS A 164 8.12 0.61 -2.46
C CYS A 164 7.00 1.16 -3.35
N PHE A 165 7.32 1.53 -4.58
CA PHE A 165 6.36 2.00 -5.57
C PHE A 165 6.10 0.90 -6.60
N ILE A 166 4.86 0.44 -6.66
CA ILE A 166 4.43 -0.68 -7.51
C ILE A 166 3.69 -0.12 -8.70
N SER A 167 4.13 -0.48 -9.90
CA SER A 167 3.51 -0.04 -11.16
C SER A 167 3.39 -1.18 -12.15
N LEU A 168 2.35 -1.16 -12.98
CA LEU A 168 2.21 -2.06 -14.12
C LEU A 168 2.95 -1.45 -15.31
N ALA A 169 4.11 -2.02 -15.65
CA ALA A 169 4.96 -1.50 -16.72
C ALA A 169 4.46 -1.89 -18.12
N SER A 170 3.93 -3.11 -18.28
CA SER A 170 3.35 -3.58 -19.52
C SER A 170 2.38 -4.74 -19.31
N SER A 171 1.45 -4.91 -20.24
CA SER A 171 0.54 -6.05 -20.30
C SER A 171 0.22 -6.35 -21.77
N GLY A 172 0.16 -7.63 -22.15
CA GLY A 172 -0.14 -8.06 -23.50
C GLY A 172 -0.58 -9.52 -23.54
N ASN A 173 -1.36 -9.90 -24.56
CA ASN A 173 -1.86 -11.25 -24.75
C ASN A 173 -1.13 -11.93 -25.89
N ASP A 174 -0.68 -13.17 -25.64
CA ASP A 174 -0.17 -14.09 -26.65
C ASP A 174 -1.13 -15.28 -26.81
N GLU A 175 -1.26 -15.79 -28.01
CA GLU A 175 -2.04 -17.01 -28.27
C GLU A 175 -1.37 -18.21 -27.58
N HIS A 176 -2.12 -18.93 -26.74
CA HIS A 176 -1.59 -20.08 -26.01
C HIS A 176 -2.03 -21.42 -26.61
N CYS A 177 -3.30 -21.56 -26.98
CA CYS A 177 -3.81 -22.81 -27.55
C CYS A 177 -5.02 -22.64 -28.47
N PHE A 178 -5.31 -23.69 -29.29
CA PHE A 178 -6.53 -23.78 -30.06
C PHE A 178 -7.74 -23.89 -29.10
N GLY A 179 -8.60 -22.90 -29.10
CA GLY A 179 -9.79 -22.86 -28.20
C GLY A 179 -9.98 -21.49 -27.55
N GLY A 180 -9.11 -20.54 -27.88
CA GLY A 180 -9.25 -19.14 -27.45
C GLY A 180 -8.69 -18.85 -26.06
N MET A 181 -7.96 -19.77 -25.45
CA MET A 181 -7.17 -19.45 -24.25
C MET A 181 -5.94 -18.67 -24.67
N GLU A 182 -5.70 -17.56 -23.99
CA GLU A 182 -4.55 -16.70 -24.18
C GLU A 182 -3.66 -16.69 -22.95
N GLU A 183 -2.36 -16.52 -23.17
CA GLU A 183 -1.40 -16.22 -22.15
C GLU A 183 -1.27 -14.70 -22.07
N THR A 184 -1.72 -14.12 -20.96
CA THR A 184 -1.48 -12.70 -20.69
C THR A 184 -0.15 -12.56 -19.99
N LYS A 185 0.82 -11.93 -20.66
CA LYS A 185 2.12 -11.56 -20.09
C LYS A 185 2.06 -10.17 -19.56
N SER A 186 2.40 -10.01 -18.31
CA SER A 186 2.41 -8.72 -17.63
C SER A 186 3.76 -8.51 -16.96
N ARG A 187 4.21 -7.26 -16.92
CA ARG A 187 5.39 -6.87 -16.15
C ARG A 187 4.99 -5.85 -15.09
N ILE A 188 5.24 -6.20 -13.83
CA ILE A 188 5.11 -5.29 -12.71
C ILE A 188 6.51 -4.86 -12.28
N GLN A 189 6.71 -3.56 -12.18
CA GLN A 189 7.93 -2.96 -11.67
C GLN A 189 7.69 -2.48 -10.24
N VAL A 190 8.66 -2.74 -9.38
CA VAL A 190 8.69 -2.22 -8.01
C VAL A 190 9.97 -1.41 -7.84
N MET A 191 9.82 -0.10 -7.67
CA MET A 191 10.92 0.78 -7.30
C MET A 191 11.01 0.87 -5.77
N VAL A 192 12.17 0.56 -5.22
CA VAL A 192 12.47 0.64 -3.79
C VAL A 192 13.33 1.87 -3.52
N LEU A 193 12.86 2.74 -2.64
CA LEU A 193 13.56 3.94 -2.18
C LEU A 193 13.82 3.86 -0.68
N THR A 194 15.07 4.08 -0.28
CA THR A 194 15.46 4.16 1.14
C THR A 194 16.77 4.93 1.28
N ARG A 195 17.10 5.37 2.48
CA ARG A 195 18.45 5.88 2.80
C ARG A 195 19.41 4.80 3.24
N ASP A 196 18.90 3.62 3.63
CA ASP A 196 19.71 2.51 4.10
C ASP A 196 19.81 1.39 3.04
N ASN A 197 21.04 1.12 2.61
CA ASN A 197 21.31 0.04 1.65
C ASN A 197 21.01 -1.37 2.21
N PHE A 198 21.07 -1.58 3.52
CA PHE A 198 20.75 -2.86 4.12
C PHE A 198 19.26 -3.20 3.97
N ILE A 199 18.40 -2.18 4.06
CA ILE A 199 16.95 -2.35 3.84
C ILE A 199 16.69 -2.77 2.39
N ILE A 200 17.35 -2.12 1.41
CA ILE A 200 17.25 -2.55 0.00
C ILE A 200 17.63 -4.01 -0.16
N ASP A 201 18.77 -4.40 0.40
CA ASP A 201 19.27 -5.77 0.25
C ASP A 201 18.36 -6.80 0.91
N SER A 202 17.75 -6.46 2.03
CA SER A 202 16.77 -7.29 2.71
C SER A 202 15.52 -7.49 1.84
N ILE A 203 14.93 -6.41 1.31
CA ILE A 203 13.75 -6.48 0.43
C ILE A 203 14.08 -7.29 -0.83
N ILE A 204 15.16 -6.95 -1.52
CA ILE A 204 15.55 -7.61 -2.77
C ILE A 204 15.77 -9.10 -2.57
N SER A 205 16.50 -9.51 -1.51
CA SER A 205 16.78 -10.92 -1.27
C SER A 205 15.52 -11.73 -1.06
N LYS A 206 14.52 -11.17 -0.35
CA LYS A 206 13.24 -11.82 -0.09
C LYS A 206 12.45 -12.04 -1.37
N PHE A 207 12.36 -11.02 -2.23
CA PHE A 207 11.55 -11.09 -3.43
C PHE A 207 12.24 -11.76 -4.63
N ARG A 208 13.56 -11.72 -4.71
CA ARG A 208 14.31 -12.43 -5.76
C ARG A 208 14.01 -13.92 -5.80
N ASP A 209 13.79 -14.52 -4.63
CA ASP A 209 13.60 -15.97 -4.50
C ASP A 209 12.11 -16.39 -4.69
N THR A 210 11.21 -15.45 -5.02
CA THR A 210 9.78 -15.72 -5.28
C THR A 210 9.51 -16.16 -6.74
N ALA A 211 10.50 -16.24 -7.60
CA ALA A 211 10.35 -16.81 -8.93
C ALA A 211 9.76 -18.23 -8.85
N ARG A 212 8.74 -18.50 -9.68
CA ARG A 212 7.91 -19.72 -9.71
C ARG A 212 6.80 -19.79 -8.65
N GLU A 213 6.62 -18.79 -7.85
CA GLU A 213 5.42 -18.67 -7.01
C GLU A 213 4.20 -18.25 -7.84
N SER A 214 3.04 -18.37 -7.24
CA SER A 214 1.78 -17.97 -7.86
C SER A 214 1.00 -17.03 -6.96
N ILE A 215 0.26 -16.13 -7.59
CA ILE A 215 -0.58 -15.13 -6.96
C ILE A 215 -2.02 -15.39 -7.39
N ASN A 216 -2.94 -15.54 -6.44
CA ASN A 216 -4.36 -15.66 -6.77
C ASN A 216 -4.91 -14.27 -7.09
N ASN A 217 -5.62 -14.15 -8.20
CA ASN A 217 -6.24 -12.90 -8.59
C ASN A 217 -7.50 -12.65 -7.75
N ILE A 218 -7.40 -11.67 -6.87
CA ILE A 218 -8.48 -11.21 -6.00
C ILE A 218 -9.25 -10.13 -6.75
N PRO A 219 -10.58 -10.27 -6.94
CA PRO A 219 -11.38 -9.24 -7.58
C PRO A 219 -11.29 -7.92 -6.83
N TYR A 220 -11.23 -6.82 -7.56
CA TYR A 220 -11.12 -5.47 -6.98
C TYR A 220 -12.27 -5.16 -5.98
N GLU A 221 -13.44 -5.72 -6.21
CA GLU A 221 -14.57 -5.59 -5.30
C GLU A 221 -14.32 -6.20 -3.91
N SER A 222 -13.40 -7.15 -3.82
CA SER A 222 -12.97 -7.81 -2.57
C SER A 222 -11.69 -7.22 -1.98
N PHE A 223 -11.13 -6.18 -2.61
CA PHE A 223 -9.93 -5.53 -2.13
C PHE A 223 -10.18 -4.86 -0.76
N PRO A 224 -9.35 -5.13 0.27
CA PRO A 224 -9.62 -4.71 1.64
C PRO A 224 -9.42 -3.20 1.88
N TYR A 225 -8.67 -2.53 1.03
CA TYR A 225 -8.45 -1.10 1.10
C TYR A 225 -9.45 -0.35 0.21
N GLY A 226 -10.12 0.65 0.76
CA GLY A 226 -11.02 1.50 -0.02
C GLY A 226 -10.25 2.66 -0.63
N PHE A 227 -10.18 2.73 -1.97
CA PHE A 227 -9.63 3.91 -2.66
C PHE A 227 -10.66 5.04 -2.81
N SER A 228 -11.89 4.85 -2.40
CA SER A 228 -12.94 5.86 -2.43
C SER A 228 -14.00 5.53 -1.40
N TYR A 229 -13.77 5.84 -0.16
CA TYR A 229 -14.75 5.87 0.96
C TYR A 229 -15.85 4.80 0.96
N SER A 230 -15.78 3.82 0.06
CA SER A 230 -16.59 2.60 0.12
C SER A 230 -15.87 1.65 1.05
N VAL A 231 -16.31 1.68 2.26
CA VAL A 231 -15.75 0.93 3.36
C VAL A 231 -15.82 -0.54 3.08
N LYS A 232 -14.69 -1.17 3.13
CA LYS A 232 -14.56 -2.61 3.09
C LYS A 232 -14.16 -3.09 4.48
N SER A 233 -14.48 -4.34 4.78
CA SER A 233 -14.23 -4.95 6.08
C SER A 233 -12.77 -4.78 6.49
N PHE A 234 -12.61 -4.38 7.72
CA PHE A 234 -11.34 -4.13 8.33
C PHE A 234 -11.38 -4.66 9.77
N PRO A 235 -10.35 -5.27 10.29
CA PRO A 235 -9.13 -5.74 9.64
C PRO A 235 -9.36 -6.97 8.73
N TYR A 236 -8.40 -7.31 7.86
CA TYR A 236 -8.47 -8.46 6.96
C TYR A 236 -7.33 -9.46 7.22
N GLU A 237 -7.50 -10.71 6.76
CA GLU A 237 -6.46 -11.72 6.74
C GLU A 237 -6.19 -12.15 5.29
N TYR A 238 -4.95 -12.00 4.83
CA TYR A 238 -4.59 -12.27 3.45
C TYR A 238 -4.78 -13.74 3.07
N ASP A 239 -4.43 -14.68 3.96
CA ASP A 239 -4.57 -16.11 3.65
C ASP A 239 -6.03 -16.53 3.55
N GLU A 240 -6.93 -15.96 4.38
CA GLU A 240 -8.37 -16.17 4.26
C GLU A 240 -8.90 -15.54 2.96
N LEU A 241 -8.51 -14.29 2.68
CA LEU A 241 -8.89 -13.61 1.45
C LEU A 241 -8.42 -14.37 0.21
N LYS A 242 -7.18 -14.87 0.21
CA LYS A 242 -6.62 -15.68 -0.85
C LYS A 242 -7.39 -16.99 -1.05
N SER A 243 -7.73 -17.69 0.05
CA SER A 243 -8.42 -18.99 -0.01
C SER A 243 -9.81 -18.89 -0.63
N ASN A 244 -10.50 -17.76 -0.47
CA ASN A 244 -11.80 -17.51 -1.08
C ASN A 244 -11.75 -17.44 -2.62
N PHE A 245 -10.56 -17.33 -3.21
CA PHE A 245 -10.33 -17.23 -4.65
C PHE A 245 -9.35 -18.27 -5.19
N GLU A 246 -9.14 -19.39 -4.48
CA GLU A 246 -8.24 -20.48 -4.92
C GLU A 246 -8.68 -21.14 -6.24
N ASP A 247 -9.99 -21.27 -6.45
CA ASP A 247 -10.56 -21.80 -7.70
C ASP A 247 -10.61 -20.75 -8.82
N GLY A 248 -10.13 -19.55 -8.55
CA GLY A 248 -10.13 -18.44 -9.47
C GLY A 248 -8.94 -18.42 -10.41
N MET A 249 -8.73 -17.26 -11.01
CA MET A 249 -7.60 -17.03 -11.90
C MET A 249 -6.29 -16.91 -11.09
N THR A 250 -5.27 -17.64 -11.53
CA THR A 250 -3.94 -17.63 -10.92
C THR A 250 -2.92 -17.01 -11.88
N THR A 251 -2.08 -16.14 -11.36
CA THR A 251 -0.96 -15.53 -12.06
C THR A 251 0.35 -16.12 -11.55
N HIS A 252 1.22 -16.54 -12.44
CA HIS A 252 2.52 -17.11 -12.11
C HIS A 252 3.62 -16.07 -12.22
N ILE A 253 4.57 -16.09 -11.30
CA ILE A 253 5.78 -15.29 -11.34
C ILE A 253 6.83 -16.09 -12.10
N ASP A 254 7.07 -15.73 -13.36
CA ASP A 254 8.02 -16.44 -14.22
C ASP A 254 9.45 -16.08 -13.89
N LYS A 255 9.69 -14.81 -13.60
CA LYS A 255 11.03 -14.27 -13.35
C LYS A 255 10.98 -13.03 -12.48
N VAL A 256 12.00 -12.89 -11.64
CA VAL A 256 12.26 -11.64 -10.90
C VAL A 256 13.63 -11.12 -11.31
N GLY A 257 13.66 -9.96 -11.93
CA GLY A 257 14.86 -9.21 -12.27
C GLY A 257 15.14 -8.14 -11.22
N VAL A 258 16.40 -7.94 -10.86
CA VAL A 258 16.79 -6.92 -9.87
C VAL A 258 17.86 -6.02 -10.45
N SER A 259 17.71 -4.72 -10.29
CA SER A 259 18.66 -3.71 -10.69
C SER A 259 18.85 -2.68 -9.58
N LYS A 260 20.10 -2.42 -9.19
CA LYS A 260 20.42 -1.34 -8.24
C LYS A 260 20.95 -0.14 -9.00
N VAL A 261 20.46 1.02 -8.68
CA VAL A 261 20.90 2.27 -9.29
C VAL A 261 22.01 2.88 -8.45
N PHE A 262 23.25 2.70 -8.87
CA PHE A 262 24.45 3.23 -8.20
C PHE A 262 24.96 4.54 -8.81
N SER A 263 24.18 5.22 -9.60
CA SER A 263 24.66 6.38 -10.37
C SER A 263 24.97 7.59 -9.46
N GLU A 264 26.25 7.89 -9.28
CA GLU A 264 26.70 9.14 -8.65
C GLU A 264 26.09 10.35 -9.36
N LYS A 265 25.96 10.29 -10.70
CA LYS A 265 25.34 11.35 -11.50
C LYS A 265 23.86 11.55 -11.18
N LEU A 266 23.14 10.49 -10.83
CA LEU A 266 21.75 10.61 -10.40
C LEU A 266 21.65 11.26 -9.03
N ARG A 267 22.54 10.91 -8.09
CA ARG A 267 22.64 11.55 -6.77
C ARG A 267 22.94 13.04 -6.88
N GLU A 268 23.89 13.41 -7.73
CA GLU A 268 24.23 14.82 -7.99
C GLU A 268 23.06 15.59 -8.61
N ALA A 269 22.35 14.97 -9.56
CA ALA A 269 21.21 15.59 -10.24
C ALA A 269 19.99 15.80 -9.34
N ILE A 270 19.74 14.87 -8.41
CA ILE A 270 18.55 14.89 -7.55
C ILE A 270 18.83 15.66 -6.25
N ASN A 271 20.09 15.84 -5.88
CA ASN A 271 20.51 16.44 -4.60
C ASN A 271 19.83 15.80 -3.37
N LYS A 272 19.52 14.48 -3.48
CA LYS A 272 18.85 13.68 -2.44
C LYS A 272 19.71 12.45 -2.14
N ASP A 273 19.90 12.16 -0.87
CA ASP A 273 20.73 11.03 -0.43
C ASP A 273 19.88 9.76 -0.29
N PHE A 274 19.54 9.16 -1.45
CA PHE A 274 18.76 7.94 -1.53
C PHE A 274 19.53 6.79 -2.17
N SER A 275 19.22 5.61 -1.71
CA SER A 275 19.53 4.36 -2.39
C SER A 275 18.31 3.86 -3.13
N ILE A 276 18.47 3.52 -4.40
CA ILE A 276 17.38 3.15 -5.30
C ILE A 276 17.66 1.75 -5.86
N ALA A 277 16.63 0.91 -5.85
CA ALA A 277 16.65 -0.33 -6.58
C ALA A 277 15.32 -0.55 -7.31
N THR A 278 15.34 -1.29 -8.41
CA THR A 278 14.16 -1.72 -9.11
C THR A 278 14.10 -3.24 -9.16
N MET A 279 12.90 -3.78 -8.99
CA MET A 279 12.59 -5.19 -9.18
C MET A 279 11.55 -5.29 -10.30
N ASP A 280 11.85 -6.07 -11.32
CA ASP A 280 10.94 -6.37 -12.42
C ASP A 280 10.40 -7.78 -12.25
N PHE A 281 9.09 -7.91 -12.13
CA PHE A 281 8.38 -9.17 -12.05
C PHE A 281 7.74 -9.46 -13.41
N ASP A 282 8.25 -10.46 -14.12
CA ASP A 282 7.62 -10.98 -15.33
C ASP A 282 6.57 -12.03 -14.89
N LEU A 283 5.33 -11.80 -15.28
CA LEU A 283 4.15 -12.56 -14.85
C LEU A 283 3.43 -13.17 -16.03
N SER A 284 2.90 -14.38 -15.86
CA SER A 284 2.02 -15.03 -16.84
C SER A 284 0.69 -15.46 -16.22
N THR A 285 -0.39 -15.22 -16.95
CA THR A 285 -1.75 -15.61 -16.56
C THR A 285 -2.46 -16.25 -17.74
N TYR A 286 -2.99 -17.47 -17.55
CA TYR A 286 -3.74 -18.19 -18.56
C TYR A 286 -5.24 -17.90 -18.38
N ARG A 287 -5.88 -17.33 -19.39
CA ARG A 287 -7.27 -16.90 -19.30
C ARG A 287 -8.00 -16.91 -20.64
N PHE A 288 -9.32 -16.83 -20.57
CA PHE A 288 -10.17 -16.56 -21.74
C PHE A 288 -10.58 -15.08 -21.73
N PRO A 289 -9.90 -14.19 -22.46
CA PRO A 289 -10.10 -12.74 -22.33
C PRO A 289 -11.43 -12.23 -22.88
N ARG A 290 -12.17 -13.07 -23.59
CA ARG A 290 -13.41 -12.71 -24.27
C ARG A 290 -14.69 -13.29 -23.63
N LEU A 291 -14.59 -13.87 -22.43
CA LEU A 291 -15.74 -14.40 -21.70
C LEU A 291 -16.25 -13.45 -20.62
#